data_bab63b22ceac86d59550be23b67c930c
#
_entry.id   bab63b22ceac86d59550be23b67c930c
#
_cell.length_a   1.000
_cell.length_b   1.000
_cell.length_c   1.000
_cell.angle_alpha   90.00
_cell.angle_beta   90.00
_cell.angle_gamma   90.00
#
_symmetry.space_group_name_H-M   'P 1'
#
loop_
_entity.id
_entity.type
_entity.pdbx_description
1 polymer ?
#
loop_
_entity_poly.entity_id
_entity_poly.type
_entity_poly.pdbx_seq_one_letter_code
_entity_poly.pdbx_strand_id
1 'polypeptide(L)'
;MQRIMTSALPVMYPDSKYADCMPIGSLDVINNFPYQDIRDYYAKWYRPDLQGIMIVGDINVDEMEAKLKKVFADIKAPVNPAERIYYPVADNQEPQIFIGTDKEIETPSISFFFKSEAFPDSLKNTINYYGIQYMLSMGVTMLNSRLAEISQQANPPFTGASAGYGDFFVAKTKNAFGVDASSKIDGIELAMKTILEETERARRFGFTETEYDRARANYLQ
;
A
#
# COMPACT_ATOMS: atom_id res chain seq x y z
N MET A 1 10.32 -7.37 13.85
CA MET A 1 9.73 -6.83 12.59
C MET A 1 10.16 -5.37 12.31
N GLN A 2 9.94 -4.40 13.22
CA GLN A 2 10.25 -2.98 12.98
C GLN A 2 11.72 -2.72 12.63
N ARG A 3 12.68 -3.34 13.35
CA ARG A 3 14.13 -3.18 13.09
C ARG A 3 14.52 -3.58 11.66
N ILE A 4 13.99 -4.70 11.17
CA ILE A 4 14.23 -5.16 9.79
C ILE A 4 13.63 -4.16 8.80
N MET A 5 12.40 -3.72 9.03
CA MET A 5 11.75 -2.75 8.15
C MET A 5 12.56 -1.44 8.06
N THR A 6 12.99 -0.90 9.20
CA THR A 6 13.84 0.31 9.23
C THR A 6 15.13 0.12 8.42
N SER A 7 15.75 -1.06 8.47
CA SER A 7 16.94 -1.36 7.68
C SER A 7 16.65 -1.58 6.19
N ALA A 8 15.43 -2.00 5.83
CA ALA A 8 15.03 -2.21 4.45
C ALA A 8 14.70 -0.90 3.70
N LEU A 9 14.20 0.11 4.42
CA LEU A 9 13.71 1.36 3.81
C LEU A 9 14.73 2.05 2.87
N PRO A 10 16.03 2.19 3.23
CA PRO A 10 17.01 2.81 2.33
C PRO A 10 17.22 2.02 1.04
N VAL A 11 17.01 0.70 1.05
CA VAL A 11 17.08 -0.14 -0.14
C VAL A 11 15.80 -0.03 -0.97
N MET A 12 14.63 0.03 -0.31
CA MET A 12 13.34 0.18 -0.98
C MET A 12 13.16 1.57 -1.60
N TYR A 13 13.68 2.60 -0.96
CA TYR A 13 13.50 4.01 -1.31
C TYR A 13 14.83 4.76 -1.41
N PRO A 14 15.76 4.33 -2.27
CA PRO A 14 17.02 5.04 -2.43
C PRO A 14 16.77 6.49 -2.84
N ASP A 15 17.49 7.41 -2.23
CA ASP A 15 17.43 8.86 -2.49
C ASP A 15 16.04 9.50 -2.28
N SER A 16 15.11 8.81 -1.64
CA SER A 16 13.79 9.35 -1.32
C SER A 16 13.62 9.59 0.18
N LYS A 17 12.87 10.63 0.53
CA LYS A 17 12.53 10.94 1.92
C LYS A 17 11.74 9.80 2.62
N TYR A 18 11.12 8.92 1.88
CA TYR A 18 10.47 7.73 2.44
C TYR A 18 11.44 6.77 3.13
N ALA A 19 12.74 6.83 2.81
CA ALA A 19 13.76 6.03 3.47
C ALA A 19 13.89 6.34 4.97
N ASP A 20 13.67 7.62 5.36
CA ASP A 20 13.94 8.13 6.71
C ASP A 20 12.68 8.51 7.49
N CYS A 21 11.50 8.48 6.86
CA CYS A 21 10.27 9.05 7.42
C CYS A 21 9.19 8.02 7.70
N MET A 22 9.46 7.05 8.60
CA MET A 22 8.41 6.16 9.08
C MET A 22 7.43 6.88 10.01
N PRO A 23 6.10 6.64 9.86
CA PRO A 23 5.07 7.28 10.69
C PRO A 23 5.23 7.08 12.19
N ILE A 24 5.91 6.01 12.60
CA ILE A 24 6.14 5.71 14.02
C ILE A 24 7.08 6.73 14.70
N GLY A 25 7.87 7.46 13.91
CA GLY A 25 8.86 8.41 14.43
C GLY A 25 10.05 7.76 15.14
N SER A 26 10.86 8.57 15.82
CA SER A 26 11.96 8.11 16.65
C SER A 26 11.84 8.66 18.08
N LEU A 27 12.31 7.88 19.07
CA LEU A 27 12.30 8.30 20.47
C LEU A 27 13.13 9.56 20.72
N ASP A 28 14.23 9.73 19.98
CA ASP A 28 15.07 10.90 20.08
C ASP A 28 14.31 12.16 19.64
N VAL A 29 13.64 12.12 18.50
CA VAL A 29 12.80 13.23 18.03
C VAL A 29 11.66 13.47 19.02
N ILE A 30 10.93 12.44 19.46
CA ILE A 30 9.79 12.57 20.37
C ILE A 30 10.19 13.23 21.69
N ASN A 31 11.37 12.92 22.20
CA ASN A 31 11.84 13.45 23.49
C ASN A 31 12.46 14.87 23.38
N ASN A 32 12.92 15.28 22.22
CA ASN A 32 13.75 16.48 22.08
C ASN A 32 13.19 17.55 21.11
N PHE A 33 12.04 17.28 20.40
CA PHE A 33 11.51 18.25 19.46
C PHE A 33 11.01 19.53 20.16
N PRO A 34 11.21 20.72 19.56
CA PRO A 34 10.62 21.97 20.05
C PRO A 34 9.09 21.94 19.90
N TYR A 35 8.36 22.37 20.92
CA TYR A 35 6.89 22.44 20.84
C TYR A 35 6.37 23.32 19.71
N GLN A 36 7.19 24.25 19.23
CA GLN A 36 6.84 25.09 18.09
C GLN A 36 6.70 24.29 16.80
N ASP A 37 7.47 23.23 16.61
CA ASP A 37 7.39 22.37 15.42
C ASP A 37 6.00 21.74 15.24
N ILE A 38 5.35 21.31 16.34
CA ILE A 38 3.97 20.81 16.29
C ILE A 38 2.99 21.92 15.91
N ARG A 39 3.16 23.11 16.49
CA ARG A 39 2.27 24.25 16.17
C ARG A 39 2.39 24.66 14.71
N ASP A 40 3.62 24.72 14.21
CA ASP A 40 3.90 25.06 12.82
C ASP A 40 3.38 23.99 11.86
N TYR A 41 3.55 22.71 12.21
CA TYR A 41 3.00 21.59 11.45
C TYR A 41 1.47 21.68 11.42
N TYR A 42 0.83 21.90 12.56
CA TYR A 42 -0.63 22.03 12.64
C TYR A 42 -1.12 23.22 11.80
N ALA A 43 -0.55 24.40 11.97
CA ALA A 43 -0.91 25.59 11.20
C ALA A 43 -0.71 25.40 9.69
N LYS A 44 0.32 24.66 9.30
CA LYS A 44 0.66 24.40 7.90
C LYS A 44 -0.29 23.42 7.23
N TRP A 45 -0.75 22.37 7.92
CA TRP A 45 -1.44 21.25 7.28
C TRP A 45 -2.89 21.06 7.70
N TYR A 46 -3.31 21.50 8.91
CA TYR A 46 -4.69 21.41 9.40
C TYR A 46 -5.48 22.66 9.04
N ARG A 47 -5.62 22.90 7.77
CA ARG A 47 -6.24 24.11 7.22
C ARG A 47 -7.47 23.76 6.40
N PRO A 48 -8.46 24.68 6.29
CA PRO A 48 -9.78 24.38 5.73
C PRO A 48 -9.77 23.97 4.25
N ASP A 49 -8.81 24.45 3.45
CA ASP A 49 -8.65 24.07 2.04
C ASP A 49 -8.16 22.63 1.83
N LEU A 50 -7.72 21.94 2.91
CA LEU A 50 -7.35 20.52 2.91
C LEU A 50 -8.35 19.64 3.66
N GLN A 51 -9.51 20.17 4.07
CA GLN A 51 -10.51 19.45 4.84
C GLN A 51 -11.79 19.25 4.04
N GLY A 52 -12.41 18.08 4.20
CA GLY A 52 -13.75 17.78 3.73
C GLY A 52 -14.65 17.41 4.90
N ILE A 53 -15.91 17.86 4.87
CA ILE A 53 -16.92 17.50 5.87
C ILE A 53 -17.92 16.57 5.20
N MET A 54 -18.14 15.40 5.79
CA MET A 54 -19.16 14.46 5.36
C MET A 54 -20.12 14.17 6.51
N ILE A 55 -21.41 14.37 6.30
CA ILE A 55 -22.45 14.07 7.28
C ILE A 55 -23.42 13.06 6.68
N VAL A 56 -23.63 11.97 7.39
CA VAL A 56 -24.52 10.87 6.99
C VAL A 56 -25.49 10.57 8.11
N GLY A 57 -26.79 10.50 7.80
CA GLY A 57 -27.84 10.18 8.78
C GLY A 57 -29.23 10.54 8.26
N ASP A 58 -30.24 10.40 9.13
CA ASP A 58 -31.59 10.85 8.86
C ASP A 58 -31.65 12.37 9.08
N ILE A 59 -31.35 13.14 8.03
CA ILE A 59 -31.22 14.61 8.08
C ILE A 59 -31.90 15.25 6.88
N ASN A 60 -32.38 16.48 7.08
CA ASN A 60 -32.73 17.37 5.97
C ASN A 60 -31.44 17.98 5.41
N VAL A 61 -31.09 17.66 4.16
CA VAL A 61 -29.83 18.04 3.53
C VAL A 61 -29.69 19.56 3.42
N ASP A 62 -30.74 20.28 3.02
CA ASP A 62 -30.69 21.73 2.80
C ASP A 62 -30.50 22.49 4.11
N GLU A 63 -31.21 22.06 5.17
CA GLU A 63 -31.05 22.64 6.51
C GLU A 63 -29.66 22.37 7.08
N MET A 64 -29.13 21.17 6.88
CA MET A 64 -27.82 20.82 7.36
C MET A 64 -26.73 21.60 6.61
N GLU A 65 -26.84 21.73 5.28
CA GLU A 65 -25.93 22.55 4.48
C GLU A 65 -25.93 24.02 4.96
N ALA A 66 -27.13 24.60 5.16
CA ALA A 66 -27.24 25.95 5.67
C ALA A 66 -26.61 26.12 7.07
N LYS A 67 -26.79 25.14 7.94
CA LYS A 67 -26.21 25.11 9.27
C LYS A 67 -24.69 25.02 9.21
N LEU A 68 -24.13 24.17 8.36
CA LEU A 68 -22.68 24.06 8.14
C LEU A 68 -22.07 25.36 7.64
N LYS A 69 -22.66 25.96 6.60
CA LYS A 69 -22.24 27.25 6.07
C LYS A 69 -22.21 28.34 7.15
N LYS A 70 -23.18 28.34 8.06
CA LYS A 70 -23.24 29.29 9.17
C LYS A 70 -22.18 29.01 10.23
N VAL A 71 -21.96 27.74 10.62
CA VAL A 71 -21.00 27.36 11.67
C VAL A 71 -19.57 27.62 11.23
N PHE A 72 -19.27 27.42 9.94
CA PHE A 72 -17.91 27.58 9.39
C PHE A 72 -17.68 28.91 8.66
N ALA A 73 -18.64 29.84 8.73
CA ALA A 73 -18.56 31.14 8.00
C ALA A 73 -17.32 31.96 8.32
N ASP A 74 -16.84 31.92 9.57
CA ASP A 74 -15.69 32.71 10.04
C ASP A 74 -14.34 32.05 9.72
N ILE A 75 -14.34 30.81 9.26
CA ILE A 75 -13.11 30.09 8.91
C ILE A 75 -12.69 30.52 7.50
N LYS A 76 -11.56 31.21 7.43
CA LYS A 76 -11.00 31.71 6.16
C LYS A 76 -9.96 30.77 5.60
N ALA A 77 -9.97 30.64 4.27
CA ALA A 77 -8.89 29.94 3.58
C ALA A 77 -7.54 30.67 3.81
N PRO A 78 -6.43 29.93 3.97
CA PRO A 78 -5.12 30.53 4.17
C PRO A 78 -4.68 31.30 2.91
N VAL A 79 -3.92 32.39 3.14
CA VAL A 79 -3.28 33.14 2.05
C VAL A 79 -1.95 32.49 1.74
N ASN A 80 -1.68 32.19 0.46
CA ASN A 80 -0.48 31.50 -0.01
C ASN A 80 -0.17 30.21 0.77
N PRO A 81 -1.09 29.23 0.76
CA PRO A 81 -0.93 27.99 1.49
C PRO A 81 0.28 27.18 0.96
N ALA A 82 0.97 26.50 1.86
CA ALA A 82 2.06 25.60 1.46
C ALA A 82 1.53 24.49 0.56
N GLU A 83 2.22 24.24 -0.55
CA GLU A 83 1.91 23.13 -1.44
C GLU A 83 2.28 21.77 -0.81
N ARG A 84 1.49 20.74 -1.12
CA ARG A 84 1.82 19.38 -0.72
C ARG A 84 2.92 18.86 -1.63
N ILE A 85 4.03 18.47 -1.02
CA ILE A 85 5.16 17.87 -1.73
C ILE A 85 4.98 16.35 -1.72
N TYR A 86 5.03 15.74 -2.91
CA TYR A 86 5.09 14.29 -3.08
C TYR A 86 6.53 13.91 -3.45
N TYR A 87 7.13 13.06 -2.65
CA TYR A 87 8.50 12.62 -2.88
C TYR A 87 8.53 11.50 -3.91
N PRO A 88 9.36 11.61 -4.95
CA PRO A 88 9.47 10.55 -5.95
C PRO A 88 10.14 9.31 -5.37
N VAL A 89 9.80 8.16 -5.95
CA VAL A 89 10.51 6.90 -5.75
C VAL A 89 11.05 6.49 -7.11
N ALA A 90 12.36 6.34 -7.21
CA ALA A 90 13.02 6.00 -8.47
C ALA A 90 12.70 4.58 -8.92
N ASP A 91 12.67 4.38 -10.23
CA ASP A 91 12.72 3.04 -10.83
C ASP A 91 14.14 2.47 -10.75
N ASN A 92 14.23 1.16 -10.73
CA ASN A 92 15.51 0.44 -10.75
C ASN A 92 15.65 -0.36 -12.05
N GLN A 93 16.85 -0.38 -12.62
CA GLN A 93 17.18 -1.19 -13.80
C GLN A 93 17.50 -2.64 -13.38
N GLU A 94 18.20 -2.79 -12.27
CA GLU A 94 18.55 -4.09 -11.70
C GLU A 94 17.72 -4.35 -10.43
N PRO A 95 17.48 -5.62 -10.08
CA PRO A 95 16.79 -5.97 -8.85
C PRO A 95 17.48 -5.39 -7.61
N GLN A 96 16.74 -4.72 -6.76
CA GLN A 96 17.20 -4.30 -5.44
C GLN A 96 16.96 -5.43 -4.45
N ILE A 97 18.01 -5.87 -3.76
CA ILE A 97 17.95 -7.01 -2.86
C ILE A 97 18.24 -6.54 -1.44
N PHE A 98 17.37 -6.89 -0.51
CA PHE A 98 17.59 -6.72 0.91
C PHE A 98 17.45 -8.06 1.62
N ILE A 99 18.43 -8.40 2.45
CA ILE A 99 18.41 -9.57 3.31
C ILE A 99 18.53 -9.08 4.75
N GLY A 100 17.47 -9.25 5.52
CA GLY A 100 17.44 -8.88 6.93
C GLY A 100 17.29 -10.09 7.83
N THR A 101 18.01 -10.07 8.95
CA THR A 101 17.92 -11.09 9.99
C THR A 101 17.68 -10.43 11.35
N ASP A 102 16.87 -11.05 12.19
CA ASP A 102 16.66 -10.62 13.57
C ASP A 102 16.39 -11.83 14.44
N LYS A 103 16.98 -11.85 15.63
CA LYS A 103 16.88 -12.98 16.58
C LYS A 103 15.46 -13.26 17.06
N GLU A 104 14.54 -12.34 16.89
CA GLU A 104 13.13 -12.47 17.28
C GLU A 104 12.25 -13.00 16.15
N ILE A 105 12.82 -13.24 14.96
CA ILE A 105 12.07 -13.76 13.80
C ILE A 105 12.34 -15.25 13.68
N GLU A 106 11.28 -16.01 13.90
CA GLU A 106 11.33 -17.48 13.85
C GLU A 106 10.97 -18.03 12.44
N THR A 107 10.18 -17.27 11.67
CA THR A 107 9.67 -17.72 10.37
C THR A 107 10.25 -16.84 9.27
N PRO A 108 11.03 -17.39 8.34
CA PRO A 108 11.49 -16.66 7.17
C PRO A 108 10.34 -16.20 6.29
N SER A 109 10.46 -14.99 5.78
CA SER A 109 9.53 -14.43 4.79
C SER A 109 10.29 -13.92 3.58
N ILE A 110 9.68 -14.06 2.43
CA ILE A 110 10.19 -13.63 1.13
C ILE A 110 9.15 -12.70 0.53
N SER A 111 9.58 -11.55 0.01
CA SER A 111 8.71 -10.60 -0.65
C SER A 111 9.32 -10.13 -1.96
N PHE A 112 8.54 -10.14 -3.02
CA PHE A 112 8.89 -9.52 -4.29
C PHE A 112 7.94 -8.37 -4.58
N PHE A 113 8.50 -7.24 -5.02
CA PHE A 113 7.73 -6.06 -5.39
C PHE A 113 8.09 -5.64 -6.82
N PHE A 114 7.07 -5.52 -7.65
CA PHE A 114 7.16 -5.03 -9.02
C PHE A 114 6.55 -3.64 -9.05
N LYS A 115 7.41 -2.61 -9.04
CA LYS A 115 6.98 -1.21 -9.00
C LYS A 115 6.30 -0.77 -10.28
N SER A 116 5.31 0.10 -10.17
CA SER A 116 4.64 0.76 -11.26
C SER A 116 4.27 2.19 -10.87
N GLU A 117 3.98 3.03 -11.85
CA GLU A 117 3.50 4.39 -11.60
C GLU A 117 2.17 4.37 -10.82
N ALA A 118 2.04 5.27 -9.85
CA ALA A 118 0.76 5.48 -9.18
C ALA A 118 -0.25 6.09 -10.17
N PHE A 119 -1.51 5.70 -10.05
CA PHE A 119 -2.57 6.31 -10.85
C PHE A 119 -2.70 7.79 -10.52
N PRO A 120 -2.77 8.67 -11.53
CA PRO A 120 -3.02 10.10 -11.31
C PRO A 120 -4.33 10.33 -10.56
N ASP A 121 -4.34 11.27 -9.62
CA ASP A 121 -5.53 11.58 -8.82
C ASP A 121 -6.73 12.01 -9.69
N SER A 122 -6.47 12.63 -10.85
CA SER A 122 -7.49 13.01 -11.82
C SER A 122 -8.27 11.83 -12.42
N LEU A 123 -7.70 10.62 -12.39
CA LEU A 123 -8.35 9.40 -12.88
C LEU A 123 -9.12 8.66 -11.80
N LYS A 124 -8.79 8.84 -10.52
CA LYS A 124 -9.32 8.03 -9.41
C LYS A 124 -10.83 8.11 -9.22
N ASN A 125 -11.48 9.18 -9.70
CA ASN A 125 -12.93 9.37 -9.64
C ASN A 125 -13.65 9.05 -10.96
N THR A 126 -13.05 8.24 -11.83
CA THR A 126 -13.63 7.88 -13.12
C THR A 126 -14.06 6.42 -13.15
N ILE A 127 -15.08 6.11 -13.98
CA ILE A 127 -15.53 4.72 -14.18
C ILE A 127 -14.40 3.83 -14.74
N ASN A 128 -13.51 4.39 -15.53
CA ASN A 128 -12.36 3.66 -16.07
C ASN A 128 -11.41 3.22 -14.96
N TYR A 129 -11.18 4.07 -13.94
CA TYR A 129 -10.38 3.70 -12.78
C TYR A 129 -11.01 2.53 -12.01
N TYR A 130 -12.32 2.57 -11.77
CA TYR A 130 -13.03 1.47 -11.12
C TYR A 130 -12.94 0.18 -11.94
N GLY A 131 -13.04 0.25 -13.26
CA GLY A 131 -12.84 -0.89 -14.14
C GLY A 131 -11.44 -1.49 -14.03
N ILE A 132 -10.40 -0.66 -13.99
CA ILE A 132 -9.02 -1.10 -13.78
C ILE A 132 -8.84 -1.74 -12.41
N GLN A 133 -9.38 -1.13 -11.34
CA GLN A 133 -9.32 -1.67 -9.98
C GLN A 133 -10.02 -3.04 -9.88
N TYR A 134 -11.15 -3.19 -10.56
CA TYR A 134 -11.84 -4.49 -10.67
C TYR A 134 -10.95 -5.54 -11.34
N MET A 135 -10.34 -5.24 -12.48
CA MET A 135 -9.44 -6.17 -13.18
C MET A 135 -8.23 -6.58 -12.33
N LEU A 136 -7.60 -5.60 -11.66
CA LEU A 136 -6.48 -5.85 -10.75
C LEU A 136 -6.91 -6.74 -9.57
N SER A 137 -8.04 -6.43 -8.96
CA SER A 137 -8.61 -7.21 -7.85
C SER A 137 -8.92 -8.64 -8.27
N MET A 138 -9.51 -8.85 -9.46
CA MET A 138 -9.79 -10.20 -10.00
C MET A 138 -8.50 -10.98 -10.24
N GLY A 139 -7.48 -10.36 -10.86
CA GLY A 139 -6.19 -11.00 -11.09
C GLY A 139 -5.51 -11.44 -9.79
N VAL A 140 -5.46 -10.54 -8.81
CA VAL A 140 -4.92 -10.82 -7.47
C VAL A 140 -5.71 -11.94 -6.76
N THR A 141 -7.04 -11.91 -6.82
CA THR A 141 -7.89 -12.93 -6.20
C THR A 141 -7.66 -14.31 -6.80
N MET A 142 -7.58 -14.41 -8.13
CA MET A 142 -7.33 -15.69 -8.80
C MET A 142 -5.92 -16.23 -8.50
N LEU A 143 -4.90 -15.37 -8.47
CA LEU A 143 -3.55 -15.77 -8.09
C LEU A 143 -3.50 -16.25 -6.63
N ASN A 144 -4.14 -15.52 -5.72
CA ASN A 144 -4.23 -15.93 -4.31
C ASN A 144 -4.93 -17.29 -4.14
N SER A 145 -5.94 -17.59 -4.96
CA SER A 145 -6.58 -18.89 -4.95
C SER A 145 -5.60 -20.01 -5.33
N ARG A 146 -4.77 -19.81 -6.37
CA ARG A 146 -3.72 -20.77 -6.74
C ARG A 146 -2.67 -20.94 -5.64
N LEU A 147 -2.20 -19.85 -5.05
CA LEU A 147 -1.25 -19.90 -3.94
C LEU A 147 -1.82 -20.63 -2.73
N ALA A 148 -3.10 -20.43 -2.42
CA ALA A 148 -3.80 -21.15 -1.36
C ALA A 148 -3.92 -22.66 -1.66
N GLU A 149 -4.23 -23.05 -2.90
CA GLU A 149 -4.26 -24.46 -3.32
C GLU A 149 -2.88 -25.13 -3.18
N ILE A 150 -1.80 -24.43 -3.53
CA ILE A 150 -0.42 -24.93 -3.36
C ILE A 150 -0.09 -25.11 -1.87
N SER A 151 -0.51 -24.20 -1.00
CA SER A 151 -0.26 -24.31 0.45
C SER A 151 -0.97 -25.49 1.12
N GLN A 152 -2.01 -26.05 0.49
CA GLN A 152 -2.77 -27.20 1.00
C GLN A 152 -2.22 -28.55 0.53
N GLN A 153 -1.15 -28.58 -0.26
CA GLN A 153 -0.53 -29.84 -0.69
C GLN A 153 0.09 -30.59 0.49
N ALA A 154 0.31 -31.89 0.35
CA ALA A 154 0.90 -32.70 1.42
C ALA A 154 2.29 -32.22 1.86
N ASN A 155 3.09 -31.71 0.91
CA ASN A 155 4.41 -31.12 1.17
C ASN A 155 4.46 -29.73 0.50
N PRO A 156 3.86 -28.71 1.12
CA PRO A 156 3.79 -27.39 0.51
C PRO A 156 5.17 -26.70 0.51
N PRO A 157 5.51 -25.96 -0.54
CA PRO A 157 6.78 -25.21 -0.64
C PRO A 157 6.85 -24.05 0.34
N PHE A 158 5.72 -23.59 0.86
CA PHE A 158 5.61 -22.49 1.82
C PHE A 158 4.48 -22.79 2.81
N THR A 159 4.51 -22.15 3.98
CA THR A 159 3.45 -22.25 5.00
C THR A 159 2.27 -21.34 4.70
N GLY A 160 2.48 -20.32 3.88
CA GLY A 160 1.49 -19.42 3.36
C GLY A 160 2.10 -18.50 2.32
N ALA A 161 1.30 -18.07 1.37
CA ALA A 161 1.71 -17.06 0.37
C ALA A 161 0.52 -16.18 0.00
N SER A 162 0.80 -14.96 -0.41
CA SER A 162 -0.22 -14.00 -0.85
C SER A 162 0.33 -13.06 -1.90
N ALA A 163 -0.54 -12.54 -2.75
CA ALA A 163 -0.27 -11.48 -3.69
C ALA A 163 -1.17 -10.28 -3.41
N GLY A 164 -0.72 -9.09 -3.80
CA GLY A 164 -1.47 -7.86 -3.66
C GLY A 164 -1.06 -6.81 -4.68
N TYR A 165 -1.90 -5.79 -4.87
CA TYR A 165 -1.59 -4.61 -5.65
C TYR A 165 -2.06 -3.36 -4.90
N GLY A 166 -1.22 -2.37 -4.79
CA GLY A 166 -1.54 -1.12 -4.11
C GLY A 166 -0.38 -0.15 -4.04
N ASP A 167 -0.45 0.79 -3.12
CA ASP A 167 0.65 1.72 -2.86
C ASP A 167 1.93 0.92 -2.52
N PHE A 168 3.07 1.31 -3.09
CA PHE A 168 4.34 0.69 -2.74
C PHE A 168 4.70 1.04 -1.31
N PHE A 169 4.21 0.21 -0.39
CA PHE A 169 4.32 0.33 1.06
C PHE A 169 3.79 1.67 1.58
N VAL A 170 4.64 2.69 1.81
CA VAL A 170 4.23 4.02 2.30
C VAL A 170 4.28 5.11 1.22
N ALA A 171 4.79 4.80 0.04
CA ALA A 171 4.93 5.76 -1.04
C ALA A 171 3.59 6.12 -1.67
N LYS A 172 3.36 7.42 -1.90
CA LYS A 172 2.17 7.92 -2.61
C LYS A 172 2.38 8.10 -4.11
N THR A 173 3.62 8.00 -4.56
CA THR A 173 4.03 8.23 -5.95
C THR A 173 4.33 6.95 -6.72
N LYS A 174 4.31 5.81 -6.05
CA LYS A 174 4.50 4.49 -6.67
C LYS A 174 3.49 3.48 -6.15
N ASN A 175 2.99 2.66 -7.05
CA ASN A 175 2.30 1.43 -6.73
C ASN A 175 3.25 0.24 -6.88
N ALA A 176 2.87 -0.90 -6.35
CA ALA A 176 3.53 -2.15 -6.62
C ALA A 176 2.54 -3.31 -6.67
N PHE A 177 2.82 -4.26 -7.54
CA PHE A 177 2.35 -5.62 -7.37
C PHE A 177 3.34 -6.32 -6.44
N GLY A 178 2.85 -6.87 -5.34
CA GLY A 178 3.63 -7.63 -4.37
C GLY A 178 3.22 -9.10 -4.36
N VAL A 179 4.18 -9.98 -4.15
CA VAL A 179 3.93 -11.39 -3.82
C VAL A 179 4.85 -11.80 -2.68
N ASP A 180 4.25 -12.40 -1.67
CA ASP A 180 4.91 -12.75 -0.41
C ASP A 180 4.72 -14.23 -0.10
N ALA A 181 5.72 -14.83 0.55
CA ALA A 181 5.58 -16.18 1.11
C ALA A 181 6.30 -16.28 2.45
N SER A 182 5.78 -17.13 3.33
CA SER A 182 6.44 -17.58 4.55
C SER A 182 6.82 -19.05 4.40
N SER A 183 8.02 -19.43 4.83
CA SER A 183 8.51 -20.79 4.67
C SER A 183 9.21 -21.31 5.93
N LYS A 184 9.58 -22.58 5.91
CA LYS A 184 10.57 -23.14 6.85
C LYS A 184 11.96 -22.62 6.47
N ILE A 185 12.90 -22.66 7.39
CA ILE A 185 14.27 -22.17 7.18
C ILE A 185 14.96 -22.86 5.99
N ASP A 186 14.76 -24.15 5.83
CA ASP A 186 15.29 -24.98 4.76
C ASP A 186 14.48 -24.92 3.46
N GLY A 187 13.34 -24.23 3.47
CA GLY A 187 12.39 -24.11 2.35
C GLY A 187 12.44 -22.79 1.59
N ILE A 188 13.32 -21.85 1.94
CA ILE A 188 13.32 -20.49 1.40
C ILE A 188 13.45 -20.47 -0.13
N GLU A 189 14.42 -21.21 -0.70
CA GLU A 189 14.64 -21.25 -2.15
C GLU A 189 13.46 -21.84 -2.91
N LEU A 190 12.86 -22.92 -2.38
CA LEU A 190 11.71 -23.56 -2.99
C LEU A 190 10.48 -22.63 -2.94
N ALA A 191 10.25 -21.97 -1.81
CA ALA A 191 9.17 -21.00 -1.66
C ALA A 191 9.33 -19.84 -2.65
N MET A 192 10.54 -19.26 -2.71
CA MET A 192 10.90 -18.18 -3.63
C MET A 192 10.65 -18.57 -5.08
N LYS A 193 11.17 -19.72 -5.50
CA LYS A 193 10.98 -20.24 -6.85
C LYS A 193 9.51 -20.44 -7.16
N THR A 194 8.73 -21.04 -6.27
CA THR A 194 7.33 -21.37 -6.51
C THR A 194 6.47 -20.12 -6.69
N ILE A 195 6.62 -19.10 -5.82
CA ILE A 195 5.81 -17.89 -5.96
C ILE A 195 6.18 -17.10 -7.22
N LEU A 196 7.44 -17.09 -7.65
CA LEU A 196 7.86 -16.48 -8.90
C LEU A 196 7.33 -17.26 -10.12
N GLU A 197 7.40 -18.60 -10.11
CA GLU A 197 6.88 -19.43 -11.19
C GLU A 197 5.38 -19.27 -11.36
N GLU A 198 4.60 -19.25 -10.27
CA GLU A 198 3.15 -19.02 -10.35
C GLU A 198 2.80 -17.60 -10.82
N THR A 199 3.53 -16.59 -10.35
CA THR A 199 3.37 -15.22 -10.82
C THR A 199 3.67 -15.11 -12.31
N GLU A 200 4.77 -15.71 -12.77
CA GLU A 200 5.15 -15.70 -14.18
C GLU A 200 4.20 -16.54 -15.04
N ARG A 201 3.68 -17.65 -14.51
CA ARG A 201 2.65 -18.44 -15.17
C ARG A 201 1.36 -17.64 -15.38
N ALA A 202 0.92 -16.91 -14.34
CA ALA A 202 -0.24 -16.03 -14.45
C ALA A 202 0.01 -14.90 -15.47
N ARG A 203 1.20 -14.30 -15.48
CA ARG A 203 1.57 -13.24 -16.43
C ARG A 203 1.57 -13.72 -17.89
N ARG A 204 2.07 -14.93 -18.16
CA ARG A 204 2.21 -15.46 -19.53
C ARG A 204 0.93 -16.08 -20.07
N PHE A 205 0.19 -16.79 -19.24
CA PHE A 205 -0.91 -17.65 -19.67
C PHE A 205 -2.28 -17.18 -19.14
N GLY A 206 -2.30 -16.21 -18.22
CA GLY A 206 -3.52 -15.74 -17.60
C GLY A 206 -4.18 -16.76 -16.69
N PHE A 207 -5.49 -16.67 -16.63
CA PHE A 207 -6.37 -17.50 -15.81
C PHE A 207 -7.43 -18.18 -16.66
N THR A 208 -7.97 -19.27 -16.17
CA THR A 208 -9.07 -19.98 -16.84
C THR A 208 -10.41 -19.29 -16.59
N GLU A 209 -11.40 -19.57 -17.44
CA GLU A 209 -12.77 -19.09 -17.26
C GLU A 209 -13.36 -19.51 -15.92
N THR A 210 -13.13 -20.76 -15.50
CA THR A 210 -13.62 -21.27 -14.22
C THR A 210 -12.99 -20.59 -12.99
N GLU A 211 -11.73 -20.17 -13.06
CA GLU A 211 -11.09 -19.36 -12.01
C GLU A 211 -11.74 -17.97 -11.93
N TYR A 212 -11.99 -17.37 -13.10
CA TYR A 212 -12.65 -16.07 -13.17
C TYR A 212 -14.09 -16.13 -12.65
N ASP A 213 -14.87 -17.12 -13.04
CA ASP A 213 -16.27 -17.26 -12.59
C ASP A 213 -16.37 -17.43 -11.07
N ARG A 214 -15.47 -18.20 -10.46
CA ARG A 214 -15.38 -18.32 -9.00
C ARG A 214 -15.02 -17.00 -8.34
N ALA A 215 -13.99 -16.32 -8.84
CA ALA A 215 -13.56 -15.04 -8.30
C ALA A 215 -14.66 -13.99 -8.40
N ARG A 216 -15.35 -13.94 -9.56
CA ARG A 216 -16.48 -13.03 -9.78
C ARG A 216 -17.66 -13.32 -8.86
N ALA A 217 -18.02 -14.60 -8.68
CA ALA A 217 -19.11 -14.97 -7.79
C ALA A 217 -18.84 -14.51 -6.33
N ASN A 218 -17.61 -14.69 -5.85
CA ASN A 218 -17.20 -14.25 -4.52
C ASN A 218 -17.16 -12.71 -4.39
N TYR A 219 -16.81 -12.00 -5.47
CA TYR A 219 -16.77 -10.55 -5.47
C TYR A 219 -18.15 -9.88 -5.39
N LEU A 220 -19.18 -10.55 -5.91
CA LEU A 220 -20.56 -10.04 -5.96
C LEU A 220 -21.41 -10.39 -4.73
N GLN A 221 -20.89 -11.16 -3.78
CA GLN A 221 -21.52 -11.46 -2.48
C GLN A 221 -21.23 -10.37 -1.45
#